data_55ffc7c2a3c0c3b1b837ae722af341e9
#
_entry.id   55ffc7c2a3c0c3b1b837ae722af341e9
#
_cell.length_a   1.000
_cell.length_b   1.000
_cell.length_c   1.000
_cell.angle_alpha   90.00
_cell.angle_beta   90.00
_cell.angle_gamma   90.00
#
_symmetry.space_group_name_H-M   'P 1'
#
loop_
_entity.id
_entity.type
_entity.pdbx_description
1 polymer ?
#
loop_
_entity_poly.entity_id
_entity_poly.type
_entity_poly.pdbx_seq_one_letter_code
_entity_poly.pdbx_strand_id
1 'polypeptide(L)'
;GHNNLFYFQHSAAEYIGSNMVGLIDDLVSANDKPTKAAIVHADDFFANSIVNGLLGKQVKLPGSGKLVEDMAPGYIKSAGIDIVYHEQWPEEGFSDWLVLANSIKKSGADFVIALMASPEEAVQITRALKTVKHNPKHLLLSQGTQAEYLEGLGDAAEGAIIMSAWHAAAPYEGTRAGKQMNNSDMVAAYKAKNGKLPDEDVVITFALCQGIDQAVRATGSVDNTKLINWLRSRTEKDPVRTVMGAFHWDEYGLPIGKSFLMVQWQGGELKFIYPTNEFPTSAMVSPKPKW
;
A
#
# COMPACT_ATOMS: atom_id res chain seq x y z
N GLY A 1 -24.42 9.47 -4.44
CA GLY A 1 -22.97 9.28 -4.40
C GLY A 1 -22.25 10.59 -4.61
N HIS A 2 -21.05 10.71 -4.08
CA HIS A 2 -20.21 11.89 -4.28
C HIS A 2 -19.66 11.87 -5.71
N ASN A 3 -20.17 12.72 -6.57
CA ASN A 3 -19.80 12.79 -7.99
C ASN A 3 -18.53 13.59 -8.27
N ASN A 4 -17.83 14.06 -7.24
CA ASN A 4 -16.71 15.00 -7.30
C ASN A 4 -15.45 14.51 -6.58
N LEU A 5 -15.36 13.22 -6.25
CA LEU A 5 -14.17 12.62 -5.69
C LEU A 5 -13.36 11.95 -6.80
N PHE A 6 -12.04 12.11 -6.75
CA PHE A 6 -11.08 11.46 -7.63
C PHE A 6 -9.86 11.07 -6.79
N TYR A 7 -9.60 9.79 -6.70
CA TYR A 7 -8.46 9.29 -5.94
C TYR A 7 -7.20 9.27 -6.80
N PHE A 8 -6.10 9.73 -6.25
CA PHE A 8 -4.77 9.75 -6.88
C PHE A 8 -3.80 8.79 -6.20
N GLN A 9 -4.28 7.63 -5.80
CA GLN A 9 -3.48 6.58 -5.17
C GLN A 9 -3.77 5.23 -5.81
N HIS A 10 -4.60 4.42 -5.16
CA HIS A 10 -4.95 3.07 -5.53
C HIS A 10 -6.44 2.95 -5.83
N SER A 11 -6.85 1.80 -6.34
CA SER A 11 -8.26 1.41 -6.47
C SER A 11 -8.90 1.15 -5.10
N ALA A 12 -10.05 0.48 -5.04
CA ALA A 12 -10.69 0.16 -3.76
C ALA A 12 -9.78 -0.67 -2.86
N ALA A 13 -9.82 -0.39 -1.55
CA ALA A 13 -8.91 -0.99 -0.57
C ALA A 13 -9.06 -2.52 -0.49
N GLU A 14 -10.23 -3.06 -0.77
CA GLU A 14 -10.50 -4.48 -0.82
C GLU A 14 -9.65 -5.25 -1.84
N TYR A 15 -9.17 -4.57 -2.90
CA TYR A 15 -8.28 -5.17 -3.90
C TYR A 15 -6.79 -5.17 -3.52
N ILE A 16 -6.38 -4.43 -2.51
CA ILE A 16 -4.97 -4.30 -2.11
C ILE A 16 -4.38 -5.67 -1.75
N GLY A 17 -5.18 -6.52 -1.12
CA GLY A 17 -4.80 -7.88 -0.76
C GLY A 17 -4.29 -8.73 -1.94
N SER A 18 -4.68 -8.41 -3.17
CA SER A 18 -4.20 -9.14 -4.36
C SER A 18 -2.67 -9.08 -4.49
N ASN A 19 -2.07 -7.91 -4.32
CA ASN A 19 -0.62 -7.77 -4.41
C ASN A 19 0.09 -8.28 -3.13
N MET A 20 -0.57 -8.17 -1.97
CA MET A 20 -0.02 -8.73 -0.71
C MET A 20 0.16 -10.24 -0.77
N VAL A 21 -0.72 -10.92 -1.48
CA VAL A 21 -0.70 -12.39 -1.61
C VAL A 21 -0.04 -12.81 -2.92
N GLY A 22 -0.27 -12.08 -4.00
CA GLY A 22 0.33 -12.35 -5.32
C GLY A 22 1.85 -12.40 -5.28
N LEU A 23 2.50 -11.54 -4.49
CA LEU A 23 3.95 -11.60 -4.32
C LEU A 23 4.43 -12.95 -3.75
N ILE A 24 3.62 -13.60 -2.91
CA ILE A 24 3.96 -14.93 -2.35
C ILE A 24 3.90 -15.98 -3.46
N ASP A 25 2.88 -15.92 -4.31
CA ASP A 25 2.73 -16.88 -5.39
C ASP A 25 3.78 -16.72 -6.48
N ASP A 26 4.14 -15.49 -6.79
CA ASP A 26 5.04 -15.18 -7.91
C ASP A 26 6.53 -15.20 -7.54
N LEU A 27 6.89 -14.82 -6.30
CA LEU A 27 8.28 -14.59 -5.91
C LEU A 27 8.84 -15.59 -4.91
N VAL A 28 7.98 -16.31 -4.17
CA VAL A 28 8.43 -17.22 -3.11
C VAL A 28 8.57 -18.65 -3.65
N SER A 29 9.73 -19.27 -3.40
CA SER A 29 9.95 -20.66 -3.80
C SER A 29 8.95 -21.61 -3.11
N ALA A 30 8.61 -22.72 -3.76
CA ALA A 30 7.62 -23.68 -3.23
C ALA A 30 7.96 -24.18 -1.80
N ASN A 31 9.25 -24.31 -1.49
CA ASN A 31 9.70 -24.77 -0.16
C ASN A 31 9.58 -23.71 0.93
N ASP A 32 9.57 -22.43 0.55
CA ASP A 32 9.51 -21.29 1.47
C ASP A 32 8.11 -20.67 1.55
N LYS A 33 7.18 -21.10 0.69
CA LYS A 33 5.79 -20.59 0.75
C LYS A 33 5.21 -20.74 2.17
N PRO A 34 4.59 -19.69 2.68
CA PRO A 34 3.89 -19.77 3.96
C PRO A 34 2.64 -20.63 3.81
N THR A 35 2.25 -21.30 4.88
CA THR A 35 1.05 -22.13 4.95
C THR A 35 0.02 -21.64 5.95
N LYS A 36 0.43 -20.77 6.88
CA LYS A 36 -0.39 -20.27 7.98
C LYS A 36 -0.25 -18.77 8.12
N ALA A 37 -1.36 -18.06 8.01
CA ALA A 37 -1.40 -16.62 8.16
C ALA A 37 -1.98 -16.18 9.50
N ALA A 38 -1.37 -15.17 10.11
CA ALA A 38 -1.99 -14.32 11.11
C ALA A 38 -2.33 -12.98 10.45
N ILE A 39 -3.58 -12.55 10.54
CA ILE A 39 -4.05 -11.24 10.08
C ILE A 39 -4.43 -10.45 11.32
N VAL A 40 -3.74 -9.36 11.57
CA VAL A 40 -4.00 -8.48 12.72
C VAL A 40 -4.10 -7.03 12.24
N HIS A 41 -5.02 -6.24 12.81
CA HIS A 41 -5.25 -4.92 12.26
C HIS A 41 -5.88 -3.94 13.26
N ALA A 42 -5.67 -2.65 13.01
CA ALA A 42 -6.38 -1.58 13.68
C ALA A 42 -7.87 -1.58 13.27
N ASP A 43 -8.75 -1.13 14.16
CA ASP A 43 -10.17 -0.90 13.86
C ASP A 43 -10.37 0.43 13.14
N ASP A 44 -9.72 0.60 12.01
CA ASP A 44 -9.93 1.74 11.12
C ASP A 44 -10.58 1.30 9.80
N PHE A 45 -11.21 2.23 9.11
CA PHE A 45 -11.94 1.96 7.88
C PHE A 45 -11.06 1.35 6.78
N PHE A 46 -9.82 1.84 6.63
CA PHE A 46 -8.92 1.40 5.57
C PHE A 46 -8.40 -0.02 5.82
N ALA A 47 -7.92 -0.29 7.04
CA ALA A 47 -7.48 -1.63 7.44
C ALA A 47 -8.62 -2.65 7.34
N ASN A 48 -9.81 -2.30 7.83
CA ASN A 48 -11.01 -3.14 7.74
C ASN A 48 -11.36 -3.49 6.28
N SER A 49 -11.26 -2.53 5.35
CA SER A 49 -11.53 -2.78 3.94
C SER A 49 -10.53 -3.75 3.32
N ILE A 50 -9.24 -3.60 3.61
CA ILE A 50 -8.20 -4.55 3.15
C ILE A 50 -8.47 -5.96 3.70
N VAL A 51 -8.77 -6.06 5.00
CA VAL A 51 -9.08 -7.33 5.67
C VAL A 51 -10.29 -8.00 5.03
N ASN A 52 -11.32 -7.25 4.68
CA ASN A 52 -12.49 -7.80 3.98
C ASN A 52 -12.09 -8.50 2.66
N GLY A 53 -11.20 -7.89 1.89
CA GLY A 53 -10.65 -8.49 0.67
C GLY A 53 -9.81 -9.73 0.95
N LEU A 54 -8.94 -9.69 1.96
CA LEU A 54 -8.10 -10.83 2.37
C LEU A 54 -8.92 -12.03 2.83
N LEU A 55 -9.98 -11.78 3.61
CA LEU A 55 -10.86 -12.83 4.18
C LEU A 55 -11.96 -13.29 3.25
N GLY A 56 -12.31 -12.54 2.22
CA GLY A 56 -13.45 -12.83 1.34
C GLY A 56 -14.80 -12.50 1.98
N LYS A 57 -14.88 -11.43 2.74
CA LYS A 57 -16.15 -10.94 3.27
C LYS A 57 -16.86 -10.13 2.20
N GLN A 58 -18.17 -10.38 2.05
CA GLN A 58 -19.00 -9.59 1.15
C GLN A 58 -19.12 -8.15 1.62
N VAL A 59 -18.82 -7.21 0.73
CA VAL A 59 -18.90 -5.77 0.99
C VAL A 59 -20.03 -5.17 0.17
N LYS A 60 -20.86 -4.35 0.80
CA LYS A 60 -21.87 -3.54 0.10
C LYS A 60 -21.29 -2.19 -0.25
N LEU A 61 -21.32 -1.79 -1.52
CA LEU A 61 -20.96 -0.44 -1.92
C LEU A 61 -21.90 0.56 -1.24
N PRO A 62 -21.36 1.57 -0.54
CA PRO A 62 -22.17 2.63 0.02
C PRO A 62 -23.02 3.31 -1.07
N GLY A 63 -24.31 3.46 -0.83
CA GLY A 63 -25.26 4.16 -1.69
C GLY A 63 -25.94 3.31 -2.76
N SER A 64 -25.35 2.25 -3.27
CA SER A 64 -25.99 1.37 -4.28
C SER A 64 -26.68 0.14 -3.70
N GLY A 65 -26.30 -0.28 -2.52
CA GLY A 65 -26.74 -1.55 -1.92
C GLY A 65 -26.29 -2.80 -2.69
N LYS A 66 -25.54 -2.64 -3.79
CA LYS A 66 -25.00 -3.78 -4.55
C LYS A 66 -23.92 -4.45 -3.72
N LEU A 67 -24.02 -5.77 -3.62
CA LEU A 67 -22.94 -6.63 -3.18
C LEU A 67 -21.80 -6.54 -4.21
N VAL A 68 -20.60 -6.26 -3.73
CA VAL A 68 -19.40 -6.23 -4.56
C VAL A 68 -18.65 -7.51 -4.27
N GLU A 69 -19.18 -8.63 -4.78
CA GLU A 69 -18.58 -9.96 -4.62
C GLU A 69 -17.13 -9.98 -5.14
N ASP A 70 -16.87 -9.22 -6.22
CA ASP A 70 -15.55 -9.13 -6.82
C ASP A 70 -14.54 -8.29 -6.01
N MET A 71 -14.99 -7.47 -5.07
CA MET A 71 -14.12 -6.62 -4.24
C MET A 71 -13.59 -7.32 -2.97
N ALA A 72 -14.10 -8.47 -2.64
CA ALA A 72 -13.69 -9.22 -1.44
C ALA A 72 -13.52 -10.72 -1.76
N PRO A 73 -12.53 -11.09 -2.60
CA PRO A 73 -12.42 -12.45 -3.14
C PRO A 73 -11.86 -13.47 -2.14
N GLY A 74 -11.28 -13.05 -1.01
CA GLY A 74 -10.65 -13.96 -0.06
C GLY A 74 -9.25 -14.40 -0.51
N TYR A 75 -8.38 -13.45 -0.78
CA TYR A 75 -7.04 -13.70 -1.36
C TYR A 75 -6.21 -14.72 -0.58
N ILE A 76 -6.23 -14.69 0.75
CA ILE A 76 -5.43 -15.62 1.58
C ILE A 76 -5.86 -17.06 1.34
N LYS A 77 -7.16 -17.33 1.40
CA LYS A 77 -7.70 -18.67 1.18
C LYS A 77 -7.50 -19.13 -0.26
N SER A 78 -7.65 -18.22 -1.22
CA SER A 78 -7.43 -18.52 -2.64
C SER A 78 -5.98 -18.92 -2.94
N ALA A 79 -5.01 -18.42 -2.18
CA ALA A 79 -3.62 -18.83 -2.25
C ALA A 79 -3.29 -20.12 -1.48
N GLY A 80 -4.30 -20.79 -0.90
CA GLY A 80 -4.11 -22.03 -0.13
C GLY A 80 -3.44 -21.84 1.22
N ILE A 81 -3.51 -20.62 1.79
CA ILE A 81 -2.94 -20.29 3.08
C ILE A 81 -4.04 -20.33 4.15
N ASP A 82 -3.82 -21.08 5.23
CA ASP A 82 -4.76 -21.18 6.35
C ASP A 82 -4.67 -19.94 7.25
N ILE A 83 -5.81 -19.32 7.56
CA ILE A 83 -5.87 -18.23 8.53
C ILE A 83 -5.99 -18.86 9.92
N VAL A 84 -4.89 -18.84 10.67
CA VAL A 84 -4.78 -19.47 12.00
C VAL A 84 -4.96 -18.49 13.15
N TYR A 85 -4.90 -17.18 12.87
CA TYR A 85 -5.14 -16.13 13.85
C TYR A 85 -5.69 -14.87 13.16
N HIS A 86 -6.70 -14.28 13.76
CA HIS A 86 -7.25 -12.99 13.33
C HIS A 86 -7.68 -12.21 14.56
N GLU A 87 -7.16 -10.99 14.71
CA GLU A 87 -7.45 -10.10 15.82
C GLU A 87 -7.47 -8.65 15.37
N GLN A 88 -8.30 -7.85 16.02
CA GLN A 88 -8.45 -6.43 15.77
C GLN A 88 -8.15 -5.67 17.06
N TRP A 89 -7.38 -4.58 16.96
CA TRP A 89 -7.16 -3.67 18.08
C TRP A 89 -7.85 -2.32 17.86
N PRO A 90 -8.18 -1.57 18.96
CA PRO A 90 -8.74 -0.23 18.84
C PRO A 90 -7.85 0.70 18.02
N GLU A 91 -8.44 1.56 17.18
CA GLU A 91 -7.72 2.52 16.36
C GLU A 91 -6.79 3.43 17.17
N GLU A 92 -7.17 3.74 18.42
CA GLU A 92 -6.39 4.58 19.32
C GLU A 92 -6.13 3.88 20.67
N GLY A 93 -4.98 4.20 21.27
CA GLY A 93 -4.66 3.84 22.67
C GLY A 93 -4.27 2.38 22.88
N PHE A 94 -4.03 1.59 21.84
CA PHE A 94 -3.61 0.20 21.99
C PHE A 94 -2.16 0.11 22.53
N SER A 95 -1.96 -0.72 23.56
CA SER A 95 -0.65 -0.89 24.22
C SER A 95 -0.23 -2.35 24.43
N ASP A 96 -1.13 -3.30 24.24
CA ASP A 96 -0.90 -4.72 24.57
C ASP A 96 -0.14 -5.50 23.48
N TRP A 97 0.83 -4.85 22.85
CA TRP A 97 1.61 -5.39 21.72
C TRP A 97 2.29 -6.73 22.03
N LEU A 98 2.79 -6.92 23.26
CA LEU A 98 3.42 -8.19 23.68
C LEU A 98 2.40 -9.32 23.80
N VAL A 99 1.18 -9.02 24.25
CA VAL A 99 0.09 -10.00 24.34
C VAL A 99 -0.32 -10.44 22.92
N LEU A 100 -0.51 -9.48 22.03
CA LEU A 100 -0.82 -9.73 20.63
C LEU A 100 0.27 -10.57 19.96
N ALA A 101 1.54 -10.20 20.11
CA ALA A 101 2.67 -10.92 19.53
C ALA A 101 2.80 -12.36 20.07
N ASN A 102 2.52 -12.58 21.36
CA ASN A 102 2.48 -13.93 21.94
C ASN A 102 1.34 -14.77 21.37
N SER A 103 0.18 -14.18 21.14
CA SER A 103 -0.96 -14.87 20.50
C SER A 103 -0.64 -15.26 19.05
N ILE A 104 -0.03 -14.35 18.28
CA ILE A 104 0.48 -14.65 16.93
C ILE A 104 1.48 -15.82 16.99
N LYS A 105 2.45 -15.78 17.92
CA LYS A 105 3.43 -16.86 18.09
C LYS A 105 2.77 -18.20 18.40
N LYS A 106 1.81 -18.22 19.32
CA LYS A 106 1.08 -19.44 19.71
C LYS A 106 0.28 -20.04 18.56
N SER A 107 -0.22 -19.21 17.64
CA SER A 107 -0.96 -19.69 16.45
C SER A 107 -0.07 -20.46 15.48
N GLY A 108 1.25 -20.27 15.53
CA GLY A 108 2.21 -20.88 14.62
C GLY A 108 2.17 -20.29 13.20
N ALA A 109 1.66 -19.06 13.06
CA ALA A 109 1.63 -18.37 11.77
C ALA A 109 3.04 -18.13 11.25
N ASP A 110 3.29 -18.45 9.98
CA ASP A 110 4.54 -18.21 9.26
C ASP A 110 4.44 -17.04 8.27
N PHE A 111 3.24 -16.51 8.06
CA PHE A 111 2.96 -15.25 7.37
C PHE A 111 2.18 -14.32 8.31
N VAL A 112 2.77 -13.21 8.68
CA VAL A 112 2.10 -12.19 9.52
C VAL A 112 1.78 -11.00 8.64
N ILE A 113 0.49 -10.67 8.56
CA ILE A 113 -0.05 -9.47 7.91
C ILE A 113 -0.57 -8.58 9.02
N ALA A 114 0.04 -7.42 9.20
CA ALA A 114 -0.38 -6.45 10.19
C ALA A 114 -0.73 -5.12 9.51
N LEU A 115 -1.98 -4.69 9.67
CA LEU A 115 -2.53 -3.50 9.04
C LEU A 115 -2.84 -2.46 10.11
N MET A 116 -2.10 -1.36 10.10
CA MET A 116 -2.12 -0.34 11.13
C MET A 116 -2.41 1.04 10.55
N ALA A 117 -2.80 1.95 11.44
CA ALA A 117 -3.10 3.33 11.10
C ALA A 117 -1.85 4.23 11.12
N SER A 118 -0.79 3.84 11.84
CA SER A 118 0.40 4.70 12.03
C SER A 118 1.73 3.95 11.89
N PRO A 119 2.82 4.66 11.51
CA PRO A 119 4.17 4.09 11.49
C PRO A 119 4.66 3.63 12.88
N GLU A 120 4.23 4.28 13.95
CA GLU A 120 4.58 3.91 15.33
C GLU A 120 4.05 2.51 15.66
N GLU A 121 2.82 2.18 15.25
CA GLU A 121 2.24 0.85 15.45
C GLU A 121 3.02 -0.21 14.69
N ALA A 122 3.52 0.10 13.47
CA ALA A 122 4.40 -0.79 12.72
C ALA A 122 5.71 -1.10 13.48
N VAL A 123 6.30 -0.09 14.10
CA VAL A 123 7.48 -0.27 14.98
C VAL A 123 7.13 -1.13 16.18
N GLN A 124 6.00 -0.88 16.84
CA GLN A 124 5.61 -1.59 18.07
C GLN A 124 5.35 -3.07 17.81
N ILE A 125 4.56 -3.42 16.79
CA ILE A 125 4.27 -4.82 16.47
C ILE A 125 5.53 -5.58 16.06
N THR A 126 6.40 -4.97 15.24
CA THR A 126 7.66 -5.59 14.81
C THR A 126 8.59 -5.84 16.01
N ARG A 127 8.72 -4.85 16.90
CA ARG A 127 9.50 -4.96 18.13
C ARG A 127 8.93 -6.03 19.07
N ALA A 128 7.62 -6.10 19.20
CA ALA A 128 6.95 -7.11 20.03
C ALA A 128 7.18 -8.53 19.49
N LEU A 129 7.06 -8.75 18.18
CA LEU A 129 7.35 -10.04 17.54
C LEU A 129 8.81 -10.48 17.80
N LYS A 130 9.75 -9.55 17.63
CA LYS A 130 11.17 -9.81 17.97
C LYS A 130 11.35 -10.16 19.44
N THR A 131 10.73 -9.41 20.34
CA THR A 131 10.84 -9.62 21.81
C THR A 131 10.34 -10.99 22.22
N VAL A 132 9.21 -11.45 21.67
CA VAL A 132 8.69 -12.79 21.96
C VAL A 132 9.41 -13.90 21.16
N LYS A 133 10.42 -13.55 20.36
CA LYS A 133 11.19 -14.47 19.50
C LYS A 133 10.29 -15.24 18.53
N HIS A 134 9.35 -14.55 17.91
CA HIS A 134 8.56 -15.06 16.79
C HIS A 134 9.12 -14.50 15.49
N ASN A 135 9.70 -15.34 14.65
CA ASN A 135 10.28 -14.95 13.37
C ASN A 135 9.47 -15.58 12.23
N PRO A 136 8.43 -14.91 11.73
CA PRO A 136 7.66 -15.43 10.61
C PRO A 136 8.54 -15.51 9.35
N LYS A 137 8.19 -16.37 8.39
CA LYS A 137 8.85 -16.40 7.07
C LYS A 137 8.67 -15.06 6.35
N HIS A 138 7.48 -14.47 6.48
CA HIS A 138 7.14 -13.19 5.87
C HIS A 138 6.38 -12.32 6.87
N LEU A 139 6.80 -11.06 6.97
CA LEU A 139 6.12 -10.01 7.72
C LEU A 139 5.72 -8.91 6.73
N LEU A 140 4.43 -8.67 6.58
CA LEU A 140 3.87 -7.65 5.70
C LEU A 140 3.09 -6.63 6.52
N LEU A 141 3.37 -5.35 6.29
CA LEU A 141 2.82 -4.24 7.05
C LEU A 141 2.20 -3.21 6.09
N SER A 142 1.11 -2.56 6.52
CA SER A 142 0.50 -1.47 5.76
C SER A 142 1.22 -0.13 5.92
N GLN A 143 1.99 0.03 6.99
CA GLN A 143 2.80 1.21 7.29
C GLN A 143 4.26 0.81 7.51
N GLY A 144 5.19 1.76 7.38
CA GLY A 144 6.61 1.50 7.63
C GLY A 144 7.53 1.88 6.45
N THR A 145 7.04 2.67 5.49
CA THR A 145 7.87 3.30 4.44
C THR A 145 8.63 4.51 4.97
N GLN A 146 8.19 5.08 6.07
CA GLN A 146 8.77 6.26 6.71
C GLN A 146 10.10 5.91 7.41
N ALA A 147 11.02 6.89 7.49
CA ALA A 147 12.34 6.71 8.11
C ALA A 147 12.26 6.24 9.57
N GLU A 148 11.21 6.64 10.29
CA GLU A 148 10.93 6.29 11.68
C GLU A 148 10.87 4.78 11.91
N TYR A 149 10.42 4.01 10.91
CA TYR A 149 10.39 2.55 10.99
C TYR A 149 11.80 1.97 11.08
N LEU A 150 12.68 2.39 10.17
CA LEU A 150 14.08 1.96 10.18
C LEU A 150 14.83 2.49 11.42
N GLU A 151 14.64 3.76 11.77
CA GLU A 151 15.26 4.39 12.95
C GLU A 151 14.84 3.71 14.25
N GLY A 152 13.56 3.31 14.35
CA GLY A 152 13.02 2.63 15.54
C GLY A 152 13.42 1.18 15.69
N LEU A 153 13.85 0.51 14.61
CA LEU A 153 14.07 -0.94 14.58
C LEU A 153 15.50 -1.35 14.21
N GLY A 154 16.23 -0.50 13.46
CA GLY A 154 17.56 -0.85 12.94
C GLY A 154 17.49 -2.16 12.13
N ASP A 155 18.40 -3.10 12.42
CA ASP A 155 18.46 -4.40 11.73
C ASP A 155 17.15 -5.22 11.83
N ALA A 156 16.27 -4.91 12.76
CA ALA A 156 15.00 -5.61 12.87
C ALA A 156 13.98 -5.24 11.78
N ALA A 157 14.24 -4.19 11.01
CA ALA A 157 13.45 -3.84 9.83
C ALA A 157 13.77 -4.74 8.63
N GLU A 158 14.94 -5.40 8.62
CA GLU A 158 15.42 -6.17 7.46
C GLU A 158 14.43 -7.27 7.05
N GLY A 159 14.10 -7.31 5.77
CA GLY A 159 13.17 -8.27 5.19
C GLY A 159 11.69 -7.98 5.45
N ALA A 160 11.33 -6.93 6.19
CA ALA A 160 9.93 -6.52 6.32
C ALA A 160 9.39 -6.01 4.97
N ILE A 161 8.23 -6.51 4.58
CA ILE A 161 7.53 -6.12 3.35
C ILE A 161 6.53 -5.05 3.73
N ILE A 162 6.57 -3.93 3.02
CA ILE A 162 5.71 -2.79 3.30
C ILE A 162 4.86 -2.51 2.05
N MET A 163 3.59 -2.25 2.27
CA MET A 163 2.70 -1.71 1.26
C MET A 163 3.09 -0.25 1.00
N SER A 164 3.18 0.15 -0.27
CA SER A 164 3.50 1.53 -0.63
C SER A 164 2.70 1.99 -1.85
N ALA A 165 2.23 3.22 -1.80
CA ALA A 165 1.56 3.83 -2.94
C ALA A 165 2.55 4.30 -4.03
N TRP A 166 3.84 4.40 -3.70
CA TRP A 166 4.85 4.99 -4.57
C TRP A 166 6.25 4.43 -4.30
N HIS A 167 7.14 4.60 -5.30
CA HIS A 167 8.57 4.34 -5.14
C HIS A 167 9.42 5.35 -5.93
N ALA A 168 10.57 5.74 -5.36
CA ALA A 168 11.44 6.76 -5.95
C ALA A 168 12.02 6.37 -7.32
N ALA A 169 12.18 5.09 -7.59
CA ALA A 169 12.69 4.57 -8.87
C ALA A 169 11.60 4.39 -9.95
N ALA A 170 10.33 4.65 -9.64
CA ALA A 170 9.25 4.49 -10.61
C ALA A 170 9.42 5.47 -11.79
N PRO A 171 9.33 5.01 -13.06
CA PRO A 171 9.57 5.84 -14.24
C PRO A 171 8.32 6.64 -14.63
N TYR A 172 7.63 7.19 -13.65
CA TYR A 172 6.39 7.91 -13.89
C TYR A 172 6.64 9.30 -14.46
N GLU A 173 5.85 9.64 -15.47
CA GLU A 173 5.87 10.92 -16.15
C GLU A 173 4.79 11.84 -15.61
N GLY A 174 5.13 13.09 -15.38
CA GLY A 174 4.19 14.10 -14.90
C GLY A 174 4.52 15.49 -15.42
N THR A 175 3.67 16.46 -15.10
CA THR A 175 3.86 17.85 -15.48
C THR A 175 3.67 18.79 -14.29
N ARG A 176 4.34 19.93 -14.32
CA ARG A 176 4.14 21.05 -13.42
C ARG A 176 4.10 22.34 -14.21
N ALA A 177 3.05 23.11 -14.04
CA ALA A 177 2.85 24.37 -14.74
C ALA A 177 2.96 24.22 -16.30
N GLY A 178 2.46 23.10 -16.85
CA GLY A 178 2.53 22.79 -18.27
C GLY A 178 3.91 22.38 -18.79
N LYS A 179 4.91 22.20 -17.91
CA LYS A 179 6.24 21.70 -18.24
C LYS A 179 6.44 20.31 -17.66
N GLN A 180 7.31 19.52 -18.28
CA GLN A 180 7.68 18.20 -17.76
C GLN A 180 8.20 18.30 -16.31
N MET A 181 7.72 17.41 -15.47
CA MET A 181 8.13 17.22 -14.07
C MET A 181 7.85 15.77 -13.72
N ASN A 182 8.78 14.91 -14.10
CA ASN A 182 8.66 13.47 -13.87
C ASN A 182 8.97 13.12 -12.40
N ASN A 183 8.75 11.85 -12.05
CA ASN A 183 9.06 11.35 -10.72
C ASN A 183 10.55 11.60 -10.36
N SER A 184 11.48 11.29 -11.26
CA SER A 184 12.91 11.55 -11.04
C SER A 184 13.24 13.02 -10.81
N ASP A 185 12.58 13.94 -11.53
CA ASP A 185 12.78 15.39 -11.39
C ASP A 185 12.29 15.87 -10.01
N MET A 186 11.12 15.37 -9.59
CA MET A 186 10.54 15.68 -8.28
C MET A 186 11.43 15.17 -7.15
N VAL A 187 11.88 13.92 -7.23
CA VAL A 187 12.79 13.30 -6.24
C VAL A 187 14.08 14.10 -6.13
N ALA A 188 14.71 14.46 -7.26
CA ALA A 188 15.94 15.26 -7.29
C ALA A 188 15.73 16.64 -6.66
N ALA A 189 14.65 17.34 -7.03
CA ALA A 189 14.33 18.67 -6.49
C ALA A 189 14.05 18.63 -4.98
N TYR A 190 13.30 17.63 -4.52
CA TYR A 190 13.01 17.46 -3.10
C TYR A 190 14.27 17.15 -2.29
N LYS A 191 15.11 16.21 -2.78
CA LYS A 191 16.38 15.84 -2.15
C LYS A 191 17.34 17.02 -2.08
N ALA A 192 17.44 17.80 -3.14
CA ALA A 192 18.29 19.00 -3.16
C ALA A 192 17.87 20.04 -2.11
N LYS A 193 16.54 20.16 -1.85
CA LYS A 193 15.99 21.11 -0.89
C LYS A 193 16.05 20.60 0.56
N ASN A 194 15.78 19.32 0.77
CA ASN A 194 15.52 18.76 2.10
C ASN A 194 16.60 17.79 2.60
N GLY A 195 17.60 17.46 1.77
CA GLY A 195 18.71 16.55 2.14
C GLY A 195 18.33 15.06 2.20
N LYS A 196 17.06 14.72 2.03
CA LYS A 196 16.54 13.34 2.09
C LYS A 196 15.54 13.07 0.96
N LEU A 197 15.22 11.80 0.72
CA LEU A 197 14.16 11.42 -0.21
C LEU A 197 12.78 11.86 0.33
N PRO A 198 11.82 12.17 -0.55
CA PRO A 198 10.43 12.31 -0.11
C PRO A 198 9.89 10.96 0.35
N ASP A 199 8.96 10.98 1.27
CA ASP A 199 8.04 9.87 1.56
C ASP A 199 6.83 9.90 0.61
N GLU A 200 6.04 8.83 0.64
CA GLU A 200 4.87 8.72 -0.23
C GLU A 200 3.80 9.77 0.03
N ASP A 201 3.63 10.24 1.27
CA ASP A 201 2.63 11.25 1.64
C ASP A 201 2.91 12.60 0.95
N VAL A 202 4.19 12.99 0.88
CA VAL A 202 4.62 14.16 0.12
C VAL A 202 4.32 13.99 -1.37
N VAL A 203 4.58 12.81 -1.92
CA VAL A 203 4.42 12.52 -3.35
C VAL A 203 2.95 12.46 -3.75
N ILE A 204 2.10 11.85 -2.93
CA ILE A 204 0.64 11.81 -3.14
C ILE A 204 0.08 13.22 -3.23
N THR A 205 0.45 14.08 -2.27
CA THR A 205 0.00 15.48 -2.24
C THR A 205 0.50 16.25 -3.48
N PHE A 206 1.72 16.01 -3.91
CA PHE A 206 2.27 16.64 -5.12
C PHE A 206 1.54 16.16 -6.39
N ALA A 207 1.25 14.86 -6.51
CA ALA A 207 0.51 14.29 -7.63
C ALA A 207 -0.91 14.85 -7.74
N LEU A 208 -1.59 15.04 -6.59
CA LEU A 208 -2.89 15.70 -6.54
C LEU A 208 -2.84 17.11 -7.13
N CYS A 209 -1.83 17.89 -6.75
CA CYS A 209 -1.61 19.23 -7.31
C CYS A 209 -1.32 19.19 -8.84
N GLN A 210 -0.56 18.20 -9.32
CA GLN A 210 -0.35 18.00 -10.75
C GLN A 210 -1.66 17.71 -11.49
N GLY A 211 -2.54 16.91 -10.91
CA GLY A 211 -3.86 16.62 -11.49
C GLY A 211 -4.74 17.86 -11.61
N ILE A 212 -4.78 18.67 -10.56
CA ILE A 212 -5.53 19.94 -10.56
C ILE A 212 -4.94 20.93 -11.56
N ASP A 213 -3.60 21.10 -11.62
CA ASP A 213 -2.92 21.97 -12.58
C ASP A 213 -3.27 21.59 -14.03
N GLN A 214 -3.27 20.30 -14.37
CA GLN A 214 -3.63 19.81 -15.69
C GLN A 214 -5.10 20.11 -16.02
N ALA A 215 -6.02 19.88 -15.09
CA ALA A 215 -7.44 20.14 -15.27
C ALA A 215 -7.71 21.64 -15.50
N VAL A 216 -7.09 22.52 -14.69
CA VAL A 216 -7.24 23.98 -14.83
C VAL A 216 -6.69 24.47 -16.17
N ARG A 217 -5.52 23.98 -16.59
CA ARG A 217 -4.93 24.35 -17.87
C ARG A 217 -5.74 23.89 -19.06
N ALA A 218 -6.23 22.65 -19.01
CA ALA A 218 -7.01 22.09 -20.10
C ALA A 218 -8.39 22.78 -20.26
N THR A 219 -9.00 23.20 -19.17
CA THR A 219 -10.33 23.84 -19.18
C THR A 219 -10.27 25.36 -19.27
N GLY A 220 -9.11 25.97 -18.99
CA GLY A 220 -8.97 27.41 -18.83
C GLY A 220 -9.82 27.97 -17.68
N SER A 221 -10.15 27.18 -16.67
CA SER A 221 -11.14 27.52 -15.65
C SER A 221 -10.81 26.90 -14.30
N VAL A 222 -11.26 27.55 -13.23
CA VAL A 222 -11.28 26.99 -11.85
C VAL A 222 -12.71 26.59 -11.42
N ASP A 223 -13.66 26.61 -12.35
CA ASP A 223 -15.01 26.15 -12.10
C ASP A 223 -15.05 24.64 -11.84
N ASN A 224 -15.58 24.24 -10.69
CA ASN A 224 -15.60 22.85 -10.25
C ASN A 224 -16.29 21.92 -11.25
N THR A 225 -17.39 22.34 -11.86
CA THR A 225 -18.13 21.51 -12.83
C THR A 225 -17.28 21.22 -14.05
N LYS A 226 -16.56 22.22 -14.56
CA LYS A 226 -15.64 22.06 -15.69
C LYS A 226 -14.48 21.14 -15.35
N LEU A 227 -13.88 21.30 -14.17
CA LEU A 227 -12.77 20.44 -13.72
C LEU A 227 -13.23 18.99 -13.54
N ILE A 228 -14.37 18.75 -12.88
CA ILE A 228 -14.95 17.42 -12.70
C ILE A 228 -15.24 16.76 -14.05
N ASN A 229 -15.87 17.47 -14.98
CA ASN A 229 -16.19 16.93 -16.29
C ASN A 229 -14.92 16.58 -17.08
N TRP A 230 -13.88 17.40 -16.97
CA TRP A 230 -12.59 17.11 -17.60
C TRP A 230 -11.93 15.87 -16.99
N LEU A 231 -11.84 15.75 -15.66
CA LEU A 231 -11.29 14.57 -14.98
C LEU A 231 -12.06 13.30 -15.35
N ARG A 232 -13.39 13.36 -15.39
CA ARG A 232 -14.25 12.22 -15.79
C ARG A 232 -14.08 11.80 -17.25
N SER A 233 -13.66 12.72 -18.12
CA SER A 233 -13.40 12.40 -19.52
C SER A 233 -12.05 11.74 -19.78
N ARG A 234 -11.24 11.55 -18.74
CA ARG A 234 -9.93 10.88 -18.89
C ARG A 234 -10.08 9.40 -19.15
N THR A 235 -9.19 8.87 -19.96
CA THR A 235 -9.19 7.47 -20.39
C THR A 235 -7.78 6.92 -20.31
N GLU A 236 -7.62 5.61 -20.46
CA GLU A 236 -6.31 4.97 -20.57
C GLU A 236 -5.41 5.59 -21.64
N LYS A 237 -5.99 6.00 -22.78
CA LYS A 237 -5.24 6.62 -23.89
C LYS A 237 -4.90 8.09 -23.65
N ASP A 238 -5.68 8.76 -22.81
CA ASP A 238 -5.51 10.18 -22.47
C ASP A 238 -5.68 10.38 -20.95
N PRO A 239 -4.75 9.85 -20.14
CA PRO A 239 -4.82 9.93 -18.69
C PRO A 239 -4.28 11.26 -18.15
N VAL A 240 -4.57 11.53 -16.88
CA VAL A 240 -3.80 12.51 -16.09
C VAL A 240 -2.47 11.88 -15.72
N ARG A 241 -1.35 12.53 -16.06
CA ARG A 241 0.01 12.03 -15.79
C ARG A 241 0.64 12.76 -14.61
N THR A 242 1.05 11.99 -13.62
CA THR A 242 1.62 12.53 -12.39
C THR A 242 2.89 11.77 -11.98
N VAL A 243 3.58 12.26 -10.97
CA VAL A 243 4.72 11.56 -10.34
C VAL A 243 4.32 10.23 -9.66
N MET A 244 3.03 9.92 -9.59
CA MET A 244 2.48 8.63 -9.17
C MET A 244 1.95 7.79 -10.34
N GLY A 245 2.26 8.17 -11.57
CA GLY A 245 1.85 7.51 -12.79
C GLY A 245 0.61 8.12 -13.44
N ALA A 246 0.00 7.36 -14.34
CA ALA A 246 -1.15 7.78 -15.14
C ALA A 246 -2.45 7.42 -14.43
N PHE A 247 -3.43 8.35 -14.46
CA PHE A 247 -4.72 8.17 -13.82
C PHE A 247 -5.87 8.41 -14.79
N HIS A 248 -6.83 7.53 -14.75
CA HIS A 248 -8.19 7.67 -15.23
C HIS A 248 -9.11 6.92 -14.26
N TRP A 249 -10.37 7.27 -14.20
CA TRP A 249 -11.25 6.86 -13.12
C TRP A 249 -12.55 6.23 -13.62
N ASP A 250 -13.11 5.36 -12.78
CA ASP A 250 -14.46 4.84 -12.95
C ASP A 250 -15.54 5.88 -12.58
N GLU A 251 -16.80 5.47 -12.63
CA GLU A 251 -17.94 6.33 -12.28
C GLU A 251 -17.96 6.77 -10.81
N TYR A 252 -17.23 6.10 -9.93
CA TYR A 252 -17.10 6.42 -8.50
C TYR A 252 -15.87 7.28 -8.18
N GLY A 253 -15.02 7.54 -9.17
CA GLY A 253 -13.77 8.28 -9.00
C GLY A 253 -12.63 7.43 -8.45
N LEU A 254 -12.76 6.10 -8.50
CA LEU A 254 -11.67 5.18 -8.19
C LEU A 254 -10.77 5.00 -9.42
N PRO A 255 -9.44 5.07 -9.26
CA PRO A 255 -8.52 4.92 -10.37
C PRO A 255 -8.54 3.49 -10.91
N ILE A 256 -8.63 3.36 -12.23
CA ILE A 256 -8.64 2.07 -12.90
C ILE A 256 -7.20 1.58 -13.08
N GLY A 257 -6.95 0.30 -12.79
CA GLY A 257 -5.65 -0.35 -12.99
C GLY A 257 -4.56 0.09 -12.01
N LYS A 258 -4.93 0.74 -10.92
CA LYS A 258 -3.99 1.15 -9.85
C LYS A 258 -4.07 0.21 -8.65
N SER A 259 -2.92 -0.30 -8.24
CA SER A 259 -2.77 -1.07 -7.01
C SER A 259 -1.54 -0.59 -6.22
N PHE A 260 -1.46 -0.97 -4.95
CA PHE A 260 -0.27 -0.68 -4.16
C PHE A 260 0.93 -1.49 -4.64
N LEU A 261 2.08 -0.88 -4.54
CA LEU A 261 3.38 -1.52 -4.68
C LEU A 261 3.72 -2.26 -3.39
N MET A 262 4.52 -3.31 -3.51
CA MET A 262 5.16 -3.95 -2.36
C MET A 262 6.64 -3.61 -2.41
N VAL A 263 7.12 -3.03 -1.34
CA VAL A 263 8.53 -2.70 -1.13
C VAL A 263 9.07 -3.49 0.05
N GLN A 264 10.37 -3.68 0.12
CA GLN A 264 11.00 -4.44 1.20
C GLN A 264 12.21 -3.68 1.74
N TRP A 265 12.35 -3.63 3.05
CA TRP A 265 13.56 -3.15 3.68
C TRP A 265 14.72 -4.13 3.44
N GLN A 266 15.77 -3.65 2.76
CA GLN A 266 16.96 -4.43 2.41
C GLN A 266 18.20 -3.55 2.54
N GLY A 267 19.09 -3.88 3.48
CA GLY A 267 20.31 -3.12 3.70
C GLY A 267 20.08 -1.66 4.07
N GLY A 268 19.00 -1.35 4.79
CA GLY A 268 18.65 0.00 5.20
C GLY A 268 17.97 0.86 4.12
N GLU A 269 17.56 0.26 3.01
CA GLU A 269 16.84 0.94 1.93
C GLU A 269 15.54 0.20 1.59
N LEU A 270 14.51 0.95 1.19
CA LEU A 270 13.31 0.37 0.61
C LEU A 270 13.59 -0.02 -0.84
N LYS A 271 13.42 -1.30 -1.15
CA LYS A 271 13.56 -1.85 -2.50
C LYS A 271 12.18 -2.21 -3.04
N PHE A 272 11.88 -1.81 -4.27
CA PHE A 272 10.68 -2.25 -4.97
C PHE A 272 10.81 -3.71 -5.36
N ILE A 273 9.86 -4.55 -4.96
CA ILE A 273 9.89 -5.99 -5.20
C ILE A 273 8.70 -6.49 -6.01
N TYR A 274 7.52 -5.83 -5.96
CA TYR A 274 6.31 -6.31 -6.62
C TYR A 274 5.29 -5.18 -6.85
N PRO A 275 4.47 -5.21 -7.93
CA PRO A 275 4.41 -6.21 -9.00
C PRO A 275 5.58 -6.10 -10.00
N THR A 276 5.96 -7.22 -10.61
CA THR A 276 7.15 -7.31 -11.47
C THR A 276 6.97 -6.71 -12.87
N ASN A 277 5.75 -6.40 -13.26
CA ASN A 277 5.39 -5.85 -14.57
C ASN A 277 5.27 -4.31 -14.60
N GLU A 278 5.41 -3.63 -13.46
CA GLU A 278 5.31 -2.16 -13.41
C GLU A 278 6.60 -1.47 -13.86
N PHE A 279 7.73 -1.81 -13.23
CA PHE A 279 9.08 -1.36 -13.57
C PHE A 279 10.10 -2.31 -12.92
N PRO A 280 11.41 -2.20 -13.24
CA PRO A 280 12.40 -3.16 -12.74
C PRO A 280 12.39 -3.31 -11.23
N THR A 281 12.27 -4.55 -10.76
CA THR A 281 12.23 -4.93 -9.34
C THR A 281 13.60 -5.33 -8.81
N SER A 282 13.79 -5.22 -7.50
CA SER A 282 14.85 -5.91 -6.77
C SER A 282 14.41 -7.32 -6.42
N ALA A 283 15.34 -8.24 -6.26
CA ALA A 283 15.03 -9.58 -5.77
C ALA A 283 14.46 -9.49 -4.34
N MET A 284 13.38 -10.21 -4.09
CA MET A 284 12.81 -10.31 -2.75
C MET A 284 13.71 -11.17 -1.86
N VAL A 285 13.95 -10.73 -0.65
CA VAL A 285 14.59 -11.54 0.41
C VAL A 285 13.51 -12.43 1.04
N SER A 286 13.62 -13.74 0.79
CA SER A 286 12.66 -14.75 1.26
C SER A 286 13.40 -16.04 1.64
N PRO A 287 13.14 -16.60 2.83
CA PRO A 287 12.37 -16.02 3.92
C PRO A 287 13.04 -14.79 4.54
N LYS A 288 12.26 -14.00 5.32
CA LYS A 288 12.78 -12.87 6.08
C LYS A 288 13.95 -13.32 6.98
N PRO A 289 15.07 -12.55 7.06
CA PRO A 289 16.15 -12.84 7.99
C PRO A 289 15.66 -12.98 9.43
N LYS A 290 16.31 -13.83 10.20
CA LYS A 290 16.01 -13.96 11.63
C LYS A 290 16.46 -12.69 12.36
N TRP A 291 15.69 -12.36 13.41
CA TRP A 291 16.02 -11.22 14.26
C TRP A 291 17.39 -11.36 14.92
#